data_9067185bd42c484a3db738e6859de0a9
#
_entry.id   9067185bd42c484a3db738e6859de0a9
#
_cell.length_a   1.000
_cell.length_b   1.000
_cell.length_c   1.000
_cell.angle_alpha   90.00
_cell.angle_beta   90.00
_cell.angle_gamma   90.00
#
_symmetry.space_group_name_H-M   'P 1'
#
loop_
_entity.id
_entity.type
_entity.pdbx_description
1 polymer ?
#
loop_
_entity_poly.entity_id
_entity_poly.type
_entity_poly.pdbx_seq_one_letter_code
_entity_poly.pdbx_strand_id
1 'polypeptide(L)'
;MNKKAQKEKFCRIPGILCSVFILLKLTSIGLAEERKAVEFENDIIPIFTKMGCNAGKCHGSAIGRGDFKLSLYGGDPKSDFEEIVRRVNGRRVNLSKPAESLVVLKPTANLKHGGRMLFDDGSESERLLIDWIKQGAKNVKYRQLKYVKVTPQRFVVSKTGDMAQLKAIAHYDDGQTQDVTDWTSFVAEDPSAVDIDEDAATAEVRRGGRHIVVARYLSAVIPIVLVSPLNNQAVDLSSGTRNNFVDEYVLRLLAELGLPTSPLADDGRFLRRLTLDLTGRLPEYNHESRVSGLDRESIIDKLLSSEEFVDFYTLKLAKLLRIQSKNDKNGVATTTEAARGFHNWIAEQLRNGVGYDQIAKEIITATGDTTKVAPATFYIAVEDPQLQTEFATEAFMGSRMKCANCHNHPLDKWTQDDFHGLTAIFAKLTRQQVIKLNPLGRAIHPNSGEAAQMKIPGEAFLPTATKDGREAFAKWLTARDNPYFAKAIVNRLWKSLMGRGLVEPVDDFRSTNPATHPALLNKLAEDFIEHGYNLRHTLKRIAMSATYARSSVPVKGNETDDRFYSHMIQKPMEPEVLADAISDVLGLASRYGSEQYGTRAVELRDGNIRSVALDILGRCDRSKSCEST
;
A
#
# COMPACT_ATOMS: atom_id res chain seq x y z
N MET A 1 55.52 -38.94 29.52
CA MET A 1 55.67 -39.53 30.84
C MET A 1 54.31 -40.02 31.30
N ASN A 2 54.22 -41.32 31.34
CA ASN A 2 53.65 -42.23 32.34
C ASN A 2 52.16 -42.13 32.66
N LYS A 3 51.33 -43.13 32.20
CA LYS A 3 51.07 -44.51 32.74
C LYS A 3 50.17 -44.43 33.98
N LYS A 4 49.06 -45.14 34.16
CA LYS A 4 48.67 -46.57 34.03
C LYS A 4 47.20 -46.64 34.44
N ALA A 5 46.23 -47.29 33.86
CA ALA A 5 45.98 -48.77 33.80
C ALA A 5 45.69 -49.45 35.12
N GLN A 6 44.54 -50.05 35.25
CA GLN A 6 44.28 -51.45 35.66
C GLN A 6 42.85 -51.56 36.22
N LYS A 7 41.99 -52.39 35.67
CA LYS A 7 41.78 -53.86 35.70
C LYS A 7 40.83 -54.33 36.80
N GLU A 8 39.72 -54.85 36.39
CA GLU A 8 39.13 -56.19 36.58
C GLU A 8 38.85 -56.70 38.00
N LYS A 9 37.63 -57.18 38.23
CA LYS A 9 37.45 -58.60 38.55
C LYS A 9 36.00 -59.08 38.47
N PHE A 10 35.83 -60.14 37.75
CA PHE A 10 34.77 -61.16 37.69
C PHE A 10 34.29 -61.67 39.04
N CYS A 11 33.02 -62.01 39.16
CA CYS A 11 32.60 -63.23 39.83
C CYS A 11 31.32 -63.78 39.19
N ARG A 12 31.38 -65.11 38.94
CA ARG A 12 30.39 -65.94 38.25
C ARG A 12 29.59 -66.80 39.28
N ILE A 13 28.26 -66.97 38.94
CA ILE A 13 27.51 -68.27 38.72
C ILE A 13 26.71 -68.79 39.98
N PRO A 14 25.68 -69.65 39.86
CA PRO A 14 24.52 -69.82 38.94
C PRO A 14 23.19 -70.16 39.69
N GLY A 15 22.11 -70.40 38.94
CA GLY A 15 20.96 -71.18 39.42
C GLY A 15 19.62 -70.78 38.82
N ILE A 16 19.22 -71.28 37.74
CA ILE A 16 18.23 -72.33 37.35
C ILE A 16 16.76 -72.07 37.73
N LEU A 17 15.92 -72.13 36.69
CA LEU A 17 14.50 -72.50 36.52
C LEU A 17 13.39 -71.48 36.85
N CYS A 18 12.53 -71.10 35.94
CA CYS A 18 11.41 -71.83 35.38
C CYS A 18 10.63 -70.93 34.42
N SER A 19 10.33 -71.44 33.26
CA SER A 19 9.54 -70.86 32.22
C SER A 19 8.07 -70.77 32.62
N VAL A 20 7.46 -69.58 32.51
CA VAL A 20 6.00 -69.42 32.28
C VAL A 20 5.81 -68.43 31.20
N PHE A 21 5.52 -68.88 29.98
CA PHE A 21 5.02 -68.09 28.87
C PHE A 21 3.57 -67.67 29.16
N ILE A 22 3.37 -66.45 29.61
CA ILE A 22 2.07 -65.82 29.56
C ILE A 22 2.02 -65.01 28.28
N LEU A 23 1.33 -65.51 27.26
CA LEU A 23 0.93 -64.76 26.07
C LEU A 23 -0.07 -63.66 26.49
N LEU A 24 0.42 -62.47 26.79
CA LEU A 24 -0.41 -61.29 26.81
C LEU A 24 -0.62 -60.88 25.33
N LYS A 25 -1.80 -61.21 24.78
CA LYS A 25 -2.34 -60.50 23.59
C LYS A 25 -2.53 -59.05 23.99
N LEU A 26 -1.57 -58.20 23.65
CA LEU A 26 -1.76 -56.76 23.55
C LEU A 26 -2.76 -56.53 22.39
N THR A 27 -4.03 -56.46 22.72
CA THR A 27 -4.99 -55.75 21.88
C THR A 27 -4.50 -54.34 21.78
N SER A 28 -3.94 -53.97 20.62
CA SER A 28 -3.74 -52.59 20.24
C SER A 28 -5.12 -51.94 20.21
N ILE A 29 -5.48 -51.31 21.33
CA ILE A 29 -6.51 -50.27 21.31
C ILE A 29 -5.90 -49.17 20.42
N GLY A 30 -6.32 -49.13 19.17
CA GLY A 30 -6.05 -47.99 18.32
C GLY A 30 -6.55 -46.77 19.07
N LEU A 31 -5.59 -45.97 19.53
CA LEU A 31 -5.89 -44.59 19.90
C LEU A 31 -6.57 -43.99 18.67
N ALA A 32 -7.88 -43.84 18.74
CA ALA A 32 -8.59 -43.02 17.78
C ALA A 32 -7.88 -41.66 17.85
N GLU A 33 -7.17 -41.31 16.78
CA GLU A 33 -6.64 -39.97 16.58
C GLU A 33 -7.80 -39.03 16.87
N GLU A 34 -7.71 -38.27 17.94
CA GLU A 34 -8.73 -37.27 18.29
C GLU A 34 -8.85 -36.36 17.06
N ARG A 35 -9.91 -36.56 16.27
CA ARG A 35 -10.13 -35.77 15.05
C ARG A 35 -10.21 -34.32 15.48
N LYS A 36 -9.20 -33.55 15.08
CA LYS A 36 -9.14 -32.13 15.30
C LYS A 36 -10.46 -31.51 14.88
N ALA A 37 -11.06 -30.70 15.73
CA ALA A 37 -12.32 -30.02 15.40
C ALA A 37 -12.06 -29.07 14.21
N VAL A 38 -12.93 -29.16 13.19
CA VAL A 38 -12.83 -28.32 11.99
C VAL A 38 -13.40 -26.93 12.28
N GLU A 39 -12.59 -25.91 12.08
CA GLU A 39 -12.95 -24.51 12.27
C GLU A 39 -13.49 -23.91 10.97
N PHE A 40 -14.66 -23.29 11.04
CA PHE A 40 -15.26 -22.70 9.84
C PHE A 40 -14.40 -21.62 9.20
N GLU A 41 -13.89 -20.69 10.01
CA GLU A 41 -13.07 -19.57 9.51
C GLU A 41 -11.70 -20.02 9.03
N ASN A 42 -10.98 -20.86 9.80
CA ASN A 42 -9.60 -21.21 9.52
C ASN A 42 -9.42 -22.36 8.53
N ASP A 43 -10.44 -23.27 8.43
CA ASP A 43 -10.31 -24.47 7.61
C ASP A 43 -11.29 -24.48 6.41
N ILE A 44 -12.51 -23.93 6.55
CA ILE A 44 -13.54 -23.99 5.49
C ILE A 44 -13.50 -22.77 4.56
N ILE A 45 -13.39 -21.55 5.09
CA ILE A 45 -13.30 -20.34 4.27
C ILE A 45 -12.12 -20.37 3.29
N PRO A 46 -10.90 -20.84 3.67
CA PRO A 46 -9.78 -20.97 2.74
C PRO A 46 -10.08 -21.85 1.52
N ILE A 47 -10.84 -22.94 1.67
CA ILE A 47 -11.28 -23.79 0.55
C ILE A 47 -12.04 -22.94 -0.48
N PHE A 48 -13.05 -22.19 -0.03
CA PHE A 48 -13.85 -21.34 -0.93
C PHE A 48 -13.04 -20.25 -1.60
N THR A 49 -12.02 -19.74 -0.91
CA THR A 49 -11.14 -18.69 -1.44
C THR A 49 -10.15 -19.27 -2.47
N LYS A 50 -9.49 -20.38 -2.15
CA LYS A 50 -8.54 -21.07 -3.03
C LYS A 50 -9.21 -21.51 -4.32
N MET A 51 -10.42 -22.09 -4.23
CA MET A 51 -11.20 -22.56 -5.36
C MET A 51 -11.94 -21.43 -6.11
N GLY A 52 -11.81 -20.17 -5.65
CA GLY A 52 -12.41 -19.00 -6.29
C GLY A 52 -13.94 -18.91 -6.14
N CYS A 53 -14.55 -19.70 -5.24
CA CYS A 53 -16.00 -19.69 -5.03
C CYS A 53 -16.49 -18.32 -4.59
N ASN A 54 -15.77 -17.65 -3.70
CA ASN A 54 -16.06 -16.33 -3.16
C ASN A 54 -15.36 -15.17 -3.91
N ALA A 55 -14.83 -15.44 -5.11
CA ALA A 55 -14.30 -14.39 -5.98
C ALA A 55 -15.43 -13.55 -6.62
N GLY A 56 -15.12 -12.31 -7.04
CA GLY A 56 -16.09 -11.37 -7.60
C GLY A 56 -16.81 -11.85 -8.87
N LYS A 57 -16.22 -12.76 -9.64
CA LYS A 57 -16.83 -13.41 -10.81
C LYS A 57 -17.77 -14.56 -10.46
N CYS A 58 -17.78 -15.01 -9.19
CA CYS A 58 -18.59 -16.11 -8.68
C CYS A 58 -19.53 -15.62 -7.57
N HIS A 59 -19.60 -16.31 -6.43
CA HIS A 59 -20.52 -15.97 -5.34
C HIS A 59 -20.10 -14.74 -4.53
N GLY A 60 -18.85 -14.25 -4.67
CA GLY A 60 -18.37 -13.00 -4.08
C GLY A 60 -18.79 -11.73 -4.84
N SER A 61 -19.59 -11.84 -5.91
CA SER A 61 -20.16 -10.66 -6.60
C SER A 61 -21.18 -9.93 -5.72
N ALA A 62 -21.45 -8.66 -6.02
CA ALA A 62 -22.33 -7.81 -5.19
C ALA A 62 -23.74 -8.42 -4.95
N ILE A 63 -24.26 -9.18 -5.93
CA ILE A 63 -25.57 -9.86 -5.84
C ILE A 63 -25.45 -11.37 -5.65
N GLY A 64 -24.22 -11.92 -5.61
CA GLY A 64 -24.00 -13.37 -5.65
C GLY A 64 -24.34 -14.02 -6.99
N ARG A 65 -24.41 -15.34 -7.03
CA ARG A 65 -24.89 -16.13 -8.18
C ARG A 65 -25.80 -17.26 -7.71
N GLY A 66 -26.92 -17.45 -8.40
CA GLY A 66 -27.88 -18.51 -8.07
C GLY A 66 -28.45 -18.40 -6.66
N ASP A 67 -28.79 -17.18 -6.23
CA ASP A 67 -29.28 -16.87 -4.89
C ASP A 67 -28.33 -17.33 -3.76
N PHE A 68 -27.03 -17.33 -4.05
CA PHE A 68 -25.97 -17.62 -3.11
C PHE A 68 -24.91 -16.52 -3.19
N LYS A 69 -24.80 -15.74 -2.13
CA LYS A 69 -23.84 -14.63 -2.02
C LYS A 69 -22.85 -14.94 -0.90
N LEU A 70 -21.57 -14.94 -1.21
CA LEU A 70 -20.50 -14.99 -0.22
C LEU A 70 -19.82 -13.62 -0.12
N SER A 71 -19.18 -13.38 0.99
CA SER A 71 -18.31 -12.21 1.12
C SER A 71 -17.08 -12.34 0.20
N LEU A 72 -16.62 -11.22 -0.36
CA LEU A 72 -15.49 -11.22 -1.28
C LEU A 72 -14.23 -11.74 -0.56
N TYR A 73 -13.68 -12.86 -1.07
CA TYR A 73 -12.52 -13.55 -0.52
C TYR A 73 -12.64 -13.93 0.97
N GLY A 74 -13.85 -14.22 1.45
CA GLY A 74 -14.06 -14.61 2.84
C GLY A 74 -13.88 -13.47 3.84
N GLY A 75 -14.07 -12.21 3.39
CA GLY A 75 -13.87 -11.02 4.22
C GLY A 75 -14.87 -10.83 5.36
N ASP A 76 -16.02 -11.56 5.35
CA ASP A 76 -17.02 -11.59 6.43
C ASP A 76 -17.43 -13.04 6.70
N PRO A 77 -16.62 -13.82 7.43
CA PRO A 77 -16.90 -15.22 7.71
C PRO A 77 -18.22 -15.46 8.43
N LYS A 78 -18.69 -14.50 9.23
CA LYS A 78 -19.97 -14.58 9.92
C LYS A 78 -21.14 -14.56 8.93
N SER A 79 -21.12 -13.63 7.99
CA SER A 79 -22.11 -13.55 6.91
C SER A 79 -22.07 -14.80 6.03
N ASP A 80 -20.86 -15.27 5.70
CA ASP A 80 -20.68 -16.48 4.89
C ASP A 80 -21.25 -17.72 5.56
N PHE A 81 -21.07 -17.83 6.88
CA PHE A 81 -21.68 -18.93 7.66
C PHE A 81 -23.21 -18.91 7.58
N GLU A 82 -23.82 -17.73 7.78
CA GLU A 82 -25.29 -17.59 7.68
C GLU A 82 -25.79 -17.98 6.27
N GLU A 83 -25.08 -17.54 5.24
CA GLU A 83 -25.42 -17.86 3.84
C GLU A 83 -25.30 -19.36 3.54
N ILE A 84 -24.25 -20.02 4.03
CA ILE A 84 -24.01 -21.44 3.75
C ILE A 84 -24.93 -22.33 4.56
N VAL A 85 -25.06 -22.07 5.88
CA VAL A 85 -25.69 -23.02 6.81
C VAL A 85 -27.17 -22.73 7.06
N ARG A 86 -27.59 -21.45 7.10
CA ARG A 86 -28.91 -21.09 7.57
C ARG A 86 -29.86 -20.56 6.50
N ARG A 87 -29.33 -19.78 5.55
CA ARG A 87 -30.20 -19.16 4.55
C ARG A 87 -30.94 -20.19 3.67
N VAL A 88 -32.15 -19.85 3.24
CA VAL A 88 -33.04 -20.71 2.45
C VAL A 88 -33.27 -22.05 3.17
N ASN A 89 -33.59 -21.97 4.47
CA ASN A 89 -33.86 -23.13 5.34
C ASN A 89 -32.73 -24.17 5.37
N GLY A 90 -31.46 -23.70 5.27
CA GLY A 90 -30.29 -24.57 5.36
C GLY A 90 -30.10 -25.54 4.19
N ARG A 91 -30.76 -25.30 3.04
CA ARG A 91 -30.76 -26.23 1.89
C ARG A 91 -29.37 -26.61 1.37
N ARG A 92 -28.31 -25.84 1.71
CA ARG A 92 -26.97 -26.06 1.18
C ARG A 92 -26.16 -27.09 1.97
N VAL A 93 -26.61 -27.40 3.21
CA VAL A 93 -25.95 -28.34 4.12
C VAL A 93 -26.95 -29.43 4.53
N ASN A 94 -26.60 -30.71 4.33
CA ASN A 94 -27.34 -31.85 4.75
C ASN A 94 -26.65 -32.56 5.92
N LEU A 95 -27.10 -32.31 7.14
CA LEU A 95 -26.49 -32.89 8.35
C LEU A 95 -26.69 -34.40 8.45
N SER A 96 -27.75 -34.94 7.86
CA SER A 96 -28.05 -36.38 7.88
C SER A 96 -27.21 -37.16 6.87
N LYS A 97 -26.89 -36.52 5.76
CA LYS A 97 -26.09 -37.09 4.68
C LYS A 97 -25.06 -36.06 4.18
N PRO A 98 -23.99 -35.84 4.91
CA PRO A 98 -23.02 -34.79 4.63
C PRO A 98 -22.48 -34.72 3.19
N ALA A 99 -22.20 -35.86 2.59
CA ALA A 99 -21.72 -35.94 1.19
C ALA A 99 -22.82 -35.53 0.16
N GLU A 100 -24.10 -35.54 0.52
CA GLU A 100 -25.19 -35.07 -0.35
C GLU A 100 -25.48 -33.57 -0.18
N SER A 101 -24.68 -32.82 0.57
CA SER A 101 -24.79 -31.37 0.72
C SER A 101 -24.48 -30.63 -0.60
N LEU A 102 -25.26 -29.59 -0.93
CA LEU A 102 -25.03 -28.81 -2.15
C LEU A 102 -23.67 -28.13 -2.18
N VAL A 103 -23.11 -27.79 -1.01
CA VAL A 103 -21.76 -27.22 -0.89
C VAL A 103 -20.65 -28.23 -1.20
N VAL A 104 -20.97 -29.53 -1.28
CA VAL A 104 -20.09 -30.61 -1.72
C VAL A 104 -20.39 -31.00 -3.16
N LEU A 105 -21.64 -31.35 -3.48
CA LEU A 105 -22.04 -31.88 -4.79
C LEU A 105 -21.80 -30.92 -5.97
N LYS A 106 -21.94 -29.61 -5.73
CA LYS A 106 -21.77 -28.62 -6.80
C LYS A 106 -20.29 -28.39 -7.18
N PRO A 107 -19.36 -28.16 -6.24
CA PRO A 107 -17.94 -28.01 -6.55
C PRO A 107 -17.28 -29.27 -7.12
N THR A 108 -17.76 -30.48 -6.74
CA THR A 108 -17.28 -31.75 -7.30
C THR A 108 -17.94 -32.10 -8.66
N ALA A 109 -18.85 -31.25 -9.14
CA ALA A 109 -19.64 -31.47 -10.37
C ALA A 109 -20.56 -32.70 -10.33
N ASN A 110 -20.74 -33.34 -9.17
CA ASN A 110 -21.74 -34.41 -8.95
C ASN A 110 -23.18 -33.87 -9.09
N LEU A 111 -23.33 -32.54 -9.04
CA LEU A 111 -24.54 -31.82 -9.43
C LEU A 111 -24.15 -30.65 -10.35
N LYS A 112 -24.95 -30.44 -11.42
CA LYS A 112 -24.69 -29.37 -12.40
C LYS A 112 -24.38 -28.03 -11.72
N HIS A 113 -23.21 -27.45 -12.06
CA HIS A 113 -22.72 -26.21 -11.50
C HIS A 113 -22.15 -25.31 -12.61
N GLY A 114 -22.54 -24.02 -12.61
CA GLY A 114 -22.05 -23.04 -13.60
C GLY A 114 -20.55 -22.72 -13.45
N GLY A 115 -19.96 -23.00 -12.28
CA GLY A 115 -18.54 -22.85 -11.99
C GLY A 115 -17.67 -24.04 -12.42
N ARG A 116 -18.26 -25.06 -13.04
CA ARG A 116 -17.63 -26.35 -13.39
C ARG A 116 -17.17 -27.13 -12.14
N MET A 117 -16.32 -28.14 -12.33
CA MET A 117 -15.63 -28.85 -11.26
C MET A 117 -14.50 -27.98 -10.72
N LEU A 118 -14.42 -27.87 -9.41
CA LEU A 118 -13.44 -27.03 -8.70
C LEU A 118 -12.44 -27.89 -7.92
N PHE A 119 -12.87 -29.08 -7.47
CA PHE A 119 -12.02 -30.07 -6.83
C PHE A 119 -12.57 -31.48 -7.06
N ASP A 120 -11.68 -32.46 -7.04
CA ASP A 120 -11.99 -33.86 -7.33
C ASP A 120 -12.71 -34.54 -6.15
N ASP A 121 -13.49 -35.58 -6.47
CA ASP A 121 -14.05 -36.50 -5.48
C ASP A 121 -12.90 -37.17 -4.70
N GLY A 122 -13.03 -37.25 -3.39
CA GLY A 122 -12.01 -37.79 -2.50
C GLY A 122 -10.83 -36.84 -2.23
N SER A 123 -10.85 -35.60 -2.75
CA SER A 123 -9.85 -34.58 -2.43
C SER A 123 -9.88 -34.19 -0.95
N GLU A 124 -8.82 -33.56 -0.48
CA GLU A 124 -8.75 -33.05 0.89
C GLU A 124 -9.81 -31.97 1.14
N SER A 125 -10.07 -31.10 0.16
CA SER A 125 -11.13 -30.08 0.21
C SER A 125 -12.51 -30.71 0.44
N GLU A 126 -12.85 -31.77 -0.28
CA GLU A 126 -14.12 -32.47 -0.10
C GLU A 126 -14.19 -33.14 1.28
N ARG A 127 -13.13 -33.87 1.68
CA ARG A 127 -13.08 -34.54 2.96
C ARG A 127 -13.26 -33.57 4.13
N LEU A 128 -12.60 -32.44 4.08
CA LEU A 128 -12.66 -31.42 5.12
C LEU A 128 -14.07 -30.78 5.23
N LEU A 129 -14.70 -30.49 4.08
CA LEU A 129 -16.09 -30.03 4.03
C LEU A 129 -17.05 -31.07 4.63
N ILE A 130 -16.93 -32.34 4.24
CA ILE A 130 -17.76 -33.42 4.76
C ILE A 130 -17.56 -33.61 6.27
N ASP A 131 -16.32 -33.57 6.76
CA ASP A 131 -16.01 -33.73 8.18
C ASP A 131 -16.51 -32.56 9.02
N TRP A 132 -16.44 -31.32 8.52
CA TRP A 132 -17.09 -30.17 9.14
C TRP A 132 -18.61 -30.35 9.26
N ILE A 133 -19.26 -30.83 8.19
CA ILE A 133 -20.70 -31.07 8.20
C ILE A 133 -21.07 -32.22 9.16
N LYS A 134 -20.29 -33.32 9.21
CA LYS A 134 -20.43 -34.41 10.20
C LYS A 134 -20.34 -33.93 11.65
N GLN A 135 -19.49 -32.90 11.89
CA GLN A 135 -19.35 -32.26 13.20
C GLN A 135 -20.49 -31.26 13.51
N GLY A 136 -21.51 -31.21 12.67
CA GLY A 136 -22.72 -30.40 12.85
C GLY A 136 -22.64 -29.03 12.18
N ALA A 137 -21.74 -28.82 11.23
CA ALA A 137 -21.54 -27.57 10.48
C ALA A 137 -21.54 -26.34 11.40
N LYS A 138 -20.73 -26.36 12.45
CA LYS A 138 -20.69 -25.33 13.50
C LYS A 138 -19.77 -24.17 13.11
N ASN A 139 -20.13 -22.96 13.54
CA ASN A 139 -19.24 -21.81 13.49
C ASN A 139 -18.44 -21.75 14.79
N VAL A 140 -17.42 -22.58 14.89
CA VAL A 140 -16.49 -22.59 16.02
C VAL A 140 -15.16 -21.96 15.58
N LYS A 141 -14.55 -21.23 16.50
CA LYS A 141 -13.24 -20.61 16.32
C LYS A 141 -12.47 -20.81 17.61
N TYR A 142 -11.44 -21.64 17.56
CA TYR A 142 -10.61 -21.93 18.72
C TYR A 142 -9.34 -21.09 18.75
N ARG A 143 -8.93 -20.57 17.60
CA ARG A 143 -7.70 -19.79 17.41
C ARG A 143 -7.90 -18.69 16.39
N GLN A 144 -7.21 -17.57 16.57
CA GLN A 144 -7.26 -16.44 15.67
C GLN A 144 -5.97 -16.34 14.86
N LEU A 145 -6.09 -16.16 13.55
CA LEU A 145 -4.93 -15.88 12.70
C LEU A 145 -4.25 -14.59 13.14
N LYS A 146 -2.96 -14.67 13.49
CA LYS A 146 -2.14 -13.53 13.87
C LYS A 146 -1.41 -12.95 12.67
N TYR A 147 -0.75 -13.79 11.90
CA TYR A 147 -0.12 -13.45 10.62
C TYR A 147 0.21 -14.71 9.82
N VAL A 148 0.49 -14.52 8.53
CA VAL A 148 1.00 -15.57 7.64
C VAL A 148 2.42 -15.21 7.21
N LYS A 149 3.34 -16.16 7.32
CA LYS A 149 4.69 -16.04 6.80
C LYS A 149 4.79 -16.77 5.47
N VAL A 150 5.08 -16.03 4.41
CA VAL A 150 5.30 -16.59 3.07
C VAL A 150 6.80 -16.64 2.78
N THR A 151 7.26 -17.72 2.17
CA THR A 151 8.67 -17.93 1.80
C THR A 151 8.74 -18.44 0.37
N PRO A 152 9.61 -17.86 -0.50
CA PRO A 152 10.37 -16.64 -0.25
C PRO A 152 9.49 -15.38 -0.34
N GLN A 153 9.79 -14.33 0.42
CA GLN A 153 9.15 -13.01 0.21
C GLN A 153 9.77 -12.26 -0.97
N ARG A 154 11.02 -12.59 -1.29
CA ARG A 154 11.75 -12.07 -2.43
C ARG A 154 12.66 -13.17 -2.98
N PHE A 155 12.65 -13.34 -4.29
CA PHE A 155 13.46 -14.33 -4.97
C PHE A 155 14.09 -13.71 -6.22
N VAL A 156 15.41 -13.81 -6.32
CA VAL A 156 16.15 -13.40 -7.51
C VAL A 156 16.44 -14.64 -8.32
N VAL A 157 15.86 -14.73 -9.49
CA VAL A 157 16.12 -15.83 -10.41
C VAL A 157 17.36 -15.54 -11.25
N SER A 158 18.10 -16.58 -11.61
CA SER A 158 19.31 -16.43 -12.42
C SER A 158 19.00 -16.21 -13.90
N LYS A 159 17.88 -16.77 -14.37
CA LYS A 159 17.42 -16.66 -15.76
C LYS A 159 15.92 -16.91 -15.86
N THR A 160 15.32 -16.56 -16.99
CA THR A 160 13.96 -16.95 -17.34
C THR A 160 13.83 -18.48 -17.40
N GLY A 161 12.70 -19.02 -16.91
CA GLY A 161 12.44 -20.46 -16.74
C GLY A 161 12.83 -21.00 -15.36
N ASP A 162 13.53 -20.23 -14.52
CA ASP A 162 13.76 -20.63 -13.12
C ASP A 162 12.44 -20.57 -12.33
N MET A 163 12.28 -21.53 -11.41
CA MET A 163 11.08 -21.67 -10.57
C MET A 163 11.38 -21.33 -9.12
N ALA A 164 10.47 -20.62 -8.48
CA ALA A 164 10.46 -20.39 -7.04
C ALA A 164 9.46 -21.33 -6.38
N GLN A 165 9.89 -22.12 -5.39
CA GLN A 165 9.00 -22.90 -4.53
C GLN A 165 8.38 -21.95 -3.50
N LEU A 166 7.05 -21.93 -3.43
CA LEU A 166 6.29 -21.08 -2.53
C LEU A 166 5.82 -21.88 -1.31
N LYS A 167 5.85 -21.24 -0.15
CA LYS A 167 5.39 -21.84 1.10
C LYS A 167 4.71 -20.79 1.97
N ALA A 168 3.58 -21.15 2.59
CA ALA A 168 2.83 -20.29 3.48
C ALA A 168 2.62 -20.98 4.84
N ILE A 169 3.03 -20.31 5.93
CA ILE A 169 2.87 -20.78 7.30
C ILE A 169 1.99 -19.78 8.06
N ALA A 170 0.82 -20.22 8.50
CA ALA A 170 -0.04 -19.45 9.39
C ALA A 170 0.45 -19.53 10.83
N HIS A 171 0.42 -18.39 11.53
CA HIS A 171 0.73 -18.26 12.96
C HIS A 171 -0.53 -17.77 13.68
N TYR A 172 -0.93 -18.47 14.73
CA TYR A 172 -2.15 -18.19 15.49
C TYR A 172 -1.85 -17.55 16.85
N ASP A 173 -2.87 -17.02 17.49
CA ASP A 173 -2.79 -16.34 18.80
C ASP A 173 -2.46 -17.28 19.97
N ASP A 174 -2.78 -18.59 19.83
CA ASP A 174 -2.42 -19.65 20.77
C ASP A 174 -0.94 -20.10 20.66
N GLY A 175 -0.17 -19.49 19.75
CA GLY A 175 1.23 -19.83 19.49
C GLY A 175 1.43 -21.01 18.53
N GLN A 176 0.36 -21.69 18.09
CA GLN A 176 0.47 -22.75 17.11
C GLN A 176 0.79 -22.21 15.72
N THR A 177 1.42 -23.05 14.91
CA THR A 177 1.68 -22.79 13.49
C THR A 177 1.12 -23.91 12.63
N GLN A 178 0.68 -23.56 11.43
CA GLN A 178 0.18 -24.54 10.47
C GLN A 178 0.73 -24.22 9.08
N ASP A 179 1.17 -25.26 8.36
CA ASP A 179 1.43 -25.15 6.93
C ASP A 179 0.07 -25.02 6.22
N VAL A 180 -0.12 -23.88 5.54
CA VAL A 180 -1.36 -23.55 4.83
C VAL A 180 -1.10 -23.33 3.35
N THR A 181 0.01 -23.87 2.84
CA THR A 181 0.43 -23.69 1.44
C THR A 181 -0.67 -24.13 0.48
N ASP A 182 -1.26 -25.32 0.71
CA ASP A 182 -2.32 -25.89 -0.14
C ASP A 182 -3.65 -25.09 -0.07
N TRP A 183 -3.84 -24.32 1.00
CA TRP A 183 -5.01 -23.45 1.21
C TRP A 183 -4.76 -21.98 0.85
N THR A 184 -3.54 -21.66 0.43
CA THR A 184 -3.14 -20.31 0.01
C THR A 184 -3.34 -20.18 -1.50
N SER A 185 -4.08 -19.14 -1.91
CA SER A 185 -4.16 -18.78 -3.34
C SER A 185 -2.94 -17.94 -3.71
N PHE A 186 -2.20 -18.38 -4.74
CA PHE A 186 -1.09 -17.65 -5.33
C PHE A 186 -1.49 -17.13 -6.70
N VAL A 187 -1.45 -15.81 -6.90
CA VAL A 187 -1.87 -15.18 -8.15
C VAL A 187 -0.78 -14.24 -8.65
N ALA A 188 -0.30 -14.45 -9.86
CA ALA A 188 0.60 -13.51 -10.52
C ALA A 188 -0.16 -12.23 -10.91
N GLU A 189 0.42 -11.06 -10.63
CA GLU A 189 -0.13 -9.77 -11.09
C GLU A 189 -0.12 -9.69 -12.62
N ASP A 190 0.93 -10.24 -13.23
CA ASP A 190 1.05 -10.41 -14.67
C ASP A 190 1.21 -11.89 -15.03
N PRO A 191 0.11 -12.60 -15.37
CA PRO A 191 0.18 -14.02 -15.76
C PRO A 191 0.98 -14.29 -17.06
N SER A 192 1.27 -13.26 -17.85
CA SER A 192 2.14 -13.40 -19.02
C SER A 192 3.63 -13.43 -18.66
N ALA A 193 3.99 -12.95 -17.48
CA ALA A 193 5.36 -12.86 -17.01
C ALA A 193 5.72 -13.93 -15.98
N VAL A 194 4.73 -14.40 -15.20
CA VAL A 194 4.91 -15.45 -14.19
C VAL A 194 3.77 -16.45 -14.32
N ASP A 195 4.12 -17.71 -14.48
CA ASP A 195 3.18 -18.83 -14.43
C ASP A 195 3.15 -19.46 -13.05
N ILE A 196 1.95 -19.72 -12.55
CA ILE A 196 1.74 -20.32 -11.21
C ILE A 196 1.18 -21.72 -11.39
N ASP A 197 1.92 -22.72 -10.90
CA ASP A 197 1.37 -24.03 -10.63
C ASP A 197 0.83 -24.03 -9.20
N GLU A 198 -0.50 -23.99 -9.08
CA GLU A 198 -1.17 -23.92 -7.79
C GLU A 198 -1.09 -25.23 -7.00
N ASP A 199 -0.98 -26.38 -7.65
CA ASP A 199 -0.90 -27.70 -7.02
C ASP A 199 0.51 -27.95 -6.48
N ALA A 200 1.53 -27.61 -7.26
CA ALA A 200 2.93 -27.69 -6.82
C ALA A 200 3.36 -26.49 -5.96
N ALA A 201 2.53 -25.46 -5.85
CA ALA A 201 2.86 -24.18 -5.22
C ALA A 201 4.19 -23.60 -5.75
N THR A 202 4.36 -23.56 -7.07
CA THR A 202 5.55 -23.01 -7.73
C THR A 202 5.22 -21.82 -8.61
N ALA A 203 6.20 -20.92 -8.77
CA ALA A 203 6.12 -19.76 -9.66
C ALA A 203 7.28 -19.80 -10.66
N GLU A 204 6.98 -20.01 -11.95
CA GLU A 204 7.95 -19.96 -13.04
C GLU A 204 8.03 -18.55 -13.61
N VAL A 205 9.22 -17.97 -13.68
CA VAL A 205 9.44 -16.64 -14.26
C VAL A 205 9.71 -16.77 -15.76
N ARG A 206 8.76 -16.34 -16.59
CA ARG A 206 8.80 -16.43 -18.06
C ARG A 206 9.41 -15.20 -18.75
N ARG A 207 9.46 -14.07 -18.06
CA ARG A 207 9.96 -12.81 -18.61
C ARG A 207 10.87 -12.08 -17.62
N GLY A 208 11.95 -11.47 -18.13
CA GLY A 208 12.82 -10.61 -17.34
C GLY A 208 12.08 -9.43 -16.72
N GLY A 209 12.54 -8.94 -15.57
CA GLY A 209 11.97 -7.82 -14.84
C GLY A 209 11.70 -8.12 -13.36
N ARG A 210 10.88 -7.26 -12.76
CA ARG A 210 10.40 -7.41 -11.39
C ARG A 210 8.90 -7.69 -11.42
N HIS A 211 8.51 -8.84 -10.90
CA HIS A 211 7.14 -9.34 -10.93
C HIS A 211 6.62 -9.56 -9.52
N ILE A 212 5.32 -9.46 -9.36
CA ILE A 212 4.63 -9.66 -8.09
C ILE A 212 3.72 -10.89 -8.20
N VAL A 213 3.86 -11.78 -7.22
CA VAL A 213 2.88 -12.83 -6.95
C VAL A 213 2.20 -12.52 -5.63
N VAL A 214 0.89 -12.56 -5.60
CA VAL A 214 0.09 -12.27 -4.42
C VAL A 214 -0.30 -13.59 -3.77
N ALA A 215 0.15 -13.82 -2.54
CA ALA A 215 -0.30 -14.91 -1.70
C ALA A 215 -1.49 -14.43 -0.83
N ARG A 216 -2.59 -15.19 -0.84
CA ARG A 216 -3.78 -14.88 -0.05
C ARG A 216 -4.19 -16.08 0.80
N TYR A 217 -4.28 -15.86 2.10
CA TYR A 217 -4.87 -16.79 3.05
C TYR A 217 -5.71 -16.01 4.06
N LEU A 218 -7.03 -16.28 4.11
CA LEU A 218 -8.01 -15.48 4.89
C LEU A 218 -7.87 -13.98 4.58
N SER A 219 -7.75 -13.16 5.63
CA SER A 219 -7.54 -11.70 5.51
C SER A 219 -6.10 -11.30 5.15
N ALA A 220 -5.14 -12.23 5.20
CA ALA A 220 -3.75 -11.93 4.89
C ALA A 220 -3.52 -11.85 3.38
N VAL A 221 -2.94 -10.74 2.92
CA VAL A 221 -2.58 -10.48 1.52
C VAL A 221 -1.11 -10.10 1.49
N ILE A 222 -0.26 -10.98 0.95
CA ILE A 222 1.20 -10.86 1.05
C ILE A 222 1.81 -10.87 -0.36
N PRO A 223 2.56 -9.83 -0.74
CA PRO A 223 3.29 -9.83 -2.00
C PRO A 223 4.57 -10.64 -1.90
N ILE A 224 4.86 -11.40 -2.96
CA ILE A 224 6.11 -12.08 -3.22
C ILE A 224 6.76 -11.37 -4.40
N VAL A 225 8.00 -10.95 -4.25
CA VAL A 225 8.73 -10.23 -5.29
C VAL A 225 9.67 -11.19 -6.01
N LEU A 226 9.45 -11.39 -7.30
CA LEU A 226 10.35 -12.15 -8.16
C LEU A 226 11.14 -11.18 -9.03
N VAL A 227 12.47 -11.30 -9.05
CA VAL A 227 13.36 -10.44 -9.84
C VAL A 227 14.14 -11.32 -10.79
N SER A 228 14.06 -11.01 -12.07
CA SER A 228 14.79 -11.71 -13.14
C SER A 228 15.59 -10.69 -13.95
N PRO A 229 16.82 -11.02 -14.38
CA PRO A 229 17.56 -10.13 -15.26
C PRO A 229 16.77 -9.75 -16.52
N LEU A 230 16.80 -8.47 -16.88
CA LEU A 230 16.26 -7.97 -18.15
C LEU A 230 17.23 -8.23 -19.30
N ASN A 231 18.52 -8.26 -19.00
CA ASN A 231 19.58 -8.57 -19.94
C ASN A 231 20.35 -9.83 -19.51
N ASN A 232 20.72 -10.66 -20.47
CA ASN A 232 21.45 -11.90 -20.22
C ASN A 232 22.94 -11.69 -19.84
N GLN A 233 23.42 -10.44 -19.81
CA GLN A 233 24.78 -10.11 -19.43
C GLN A 233 24.79 -9.46 -18.05
N ALA A 234 25.64 -9.97 -17.17
CA ALA A 234 25.89 -9.31 -15.89
C ALA A 234 26.50 -7.92 -16.12
N VAL A 235 25.97 -6.91 -15.44
CA VAL A 235 26.49 -5.55 -15.49
C VAL A 235 27.29 -5.29 -14.22
N ASP A 236 28.58 -4.99 -14.36
CA ASP A 236 29.40 -4.55 -13.23
C ASP A 236 29.15 -3.06 -12.95
N LEU A 237 28.47 -2.79 -11.86
CA LEU A 237 28.20 -1.44 -11.36
C LEU A 237 29.06 -1.09 -10.13
N SER A 238 30.13 -1.85 -9.86
CA SER A 238 31.01 -1.62 -8.71
C SER A 238 31.70 -0.27 -8.77
N SER A 239 32.08 0.19 -9.98
CA SER A 239 32.69 1.50 -10.26
C SER A 239 31.68 2.63 -10.46
N GLY A 240 30.37 2.36 -10.36
CA GLY A 240 29.32 3.37 -10.56
C GLY A 240 29.43 4.50 -9.53
N THR A 241 29.23 5.75 -9.97
CA THR A 241 29.29 6.93 -9.10
C THR A 241 28.24 6.82 -7.97
N ARG A 242 28.70 7.04 -6.74
CA ARG A 242 27.87 7.04 -5.52
C ARG A 242 28.16 8.32 -4.73
N ASN A 243 27.16 9.16 -4.58
CA ASN A 243 27.28 10.40 -3.81
C ASN A 243 26.64 10.22 -2.41
N ASN A 244 25.64 9.35 -2.32
CA ASN A 244 24.98 9.04 -1.05
C ASN A 244 24.25 7.67 -1.12
N PHE A 245 23.54 7.31 -0.04
CA PHE A 245 22.87 6.01 0.07
C PHE A 245 21.82 5.76 -1.03
N VAL A 246 21.23 6.80 -1.62
CA VAL A 246 20.27 6.63 -2.74
C VAL A 246 20.89 5.82 -3.87
N ASP A 247 22.13 6.15 -4.21
CA ASP A 247 22.84 5.49 -5.31
C ASP A 247 23.15 4.02 -4.99
N GLU A 248 23.46 3.70 -3.76
CA GLU A 248 23.75 2.34 -3.32
C GLU A 248 22.55 1.42 -3.53
N TYR A 249 21.35 1.87 -3.09
CA TYR A 249 20.12 1.09 -3.24
C TYR A 249 19.69 0.96 -4.69
N VAL A 250 19.80 2.01 -5.49
CA VAL A 250 19.43 1.97 -6.90
C VAL A 250 20.39 1.07 -7.67
N LEU A 251 21.71 1.24 -7.52
CA LEU A 251 22.69 0.43 -8.22
C LEU A 251 22.60 -1.06 -7.88
N ARG A 252 22.25 -1.42 -6.63
CA ARG A 252 22.04 -2.80 -6.24
C ARG A 252 20.92 -3.46 -7.06
N LEU A 253 19.75 -2.82 -7.19
CA LEU A 253 18.66 -3.39 -7.98
C LEU A 253 18.97 -3.40 -9.48
N LEU A 254 19.65 -2.37 -9.98
CA LEU A 254 20.08 -2.33 -11.39
C LEU A 254 21.05 -3.48 -11.72
N ALA A 255 21.96 -3.82 -10.80
CA ALA A 255 22.85 -4.98 -10.97
C ALA A 255 22.08 -6.30 -11.03
N GLU A 256 21.09 -6.49 -10.15
CA GLU A 256 20.22 -7.68 -10.16
C GLU A 256 19.39 -7.79 -11.46
N LEU A 257 18.97 -6.66 -12.02
CA LEU A 257 18.20 -6.61 -13.27
C LEU A 257 19.12 -6.63 -14.52
N GLY A 258 20.43 -6.55 -14.36
CA GLY A 258 21.36 -6.48 -15.49
C GLY A 258 21.23 -5.18 -16.29
N LEU A 259 20.84 -4.06 -15.63
CA LEU A 259 20.63 -2.77 -16.29
C LEU A 259 21.86 -1.87 -16.13
N PRO A 260 22.51 -1.45 -17.24
CA PRO A 260 23.57 -0.46 -17.20
C PRO A 260 23.02 0.93 -16.85
N THR A 261 23.85 1.79 -16.27
CA THR A 261 23.48 3.19 -16.00
C THR A 261 23.86 4.11 -17.13
N SER A 262 23.01 5.09 -17.44
CA SER A 262 23.39 6.21 -18.29
C SER A 262 24.44 7.10 -17.59
N PRO A 263 25.33 7.79 -18.35
CA PRO A 263 26.30 8.73 -17.78
C PRO A 263 25.61 9.89 -17.08
N LEU A 264 26.36 10.66 -16.31
CA LEU A 264 25.84 11.88 -15.70
C LEU A 264 25.50 12.90 -16.80
N ALA A 265 24.45 13.69 -16.57
CA ALA A 265 24.12 14.82 -17.42
C ALA A 265 25.19 15.90 -17.32
N ASP A 266 25.40 16.65 -18.39
CA ASP A 266 26.19 17.86 -18.35
C ASP A 266 25.61 18.91 -17.39
N ASP A 267 26.43 19.84 -16.96
CA ASP A 267 26.06 20.81 -15.94
C ASP A 267 24.90 21.72 -16.38
N GLY A 268 24.80 22.05 -17.66
CA GLY A 268 23.70 22.85 -18.18
C GLY A 268 22.34 22.12 -18.10
N ARG A 269 22.31 20.85 -18.48
CA ARG A 269 21.11 20.00 -18.35
C ARG A 269 20.77 19.73 -16.89
N PHE A 270 21.78 19.50 -16.05
CA PHE A 270 21.58 19.33 -14.62
C PHE A 270 20.97 20.59 -14.00
N LEU A 271 21.56 21.76 -14.24
CA LEU A 271 21.08 23.05 -13.71
C LEU A 271 19.63 23.32 -14.16
N ARG A 272 19.34 23.15 -15.47
CA ARG A 272 17.99 23.35 -15.99
C ARG A 272 16.97 22.44 -15.29
N ARG A 273 17.28 21.17 -15.14
CA ARG A 273 16.42 20.19 -14.42
C ARG A 273 16.22 20.61 -12.98
N LEU A 274 17.31 20.88 -12.27
CA LEU A 274 17.29 21.21 -10.85
C LEU A 274 16.45 22.46 -10.57
N THR A 275 16.62 23.52 -11.36
CA THR A 275 15.87 24.77 -11.20
C THR A 275 14.39 24.55 -11.45
N LEU A 276 14.01 23.83 -12.51
CA LEU A 276 12.62 23.48 -12.79
C LEU A 276 12.02 22.61 -11.69
N ASP A 277 12.75 21.65 -11.16
CA ASP A 277 12.25 20.69 -10.17
C ASP A 277 12.12 21.30 -8.77
N LEU A 278 12.95 22.24 -8.41
CA LEU A 278 12.93 22.87 -7.09
C LEU A 278 12.13 24.17 -7.05
N THR A 279 12.05 24.93 -8.14
CA THR A 279 11.44 26.26 -8.15
C THR A 279 10.33 26.46 -9.19
N GLY A 280 10.14 25.49 -10.08
CA GLY A 280 9.19 25.65 -11.19
C GLY A 280 9.59 26.73 -12.19
N ARG A 281 10.86 27.15 -12.24
CA ARG A 281 11.36 28.18 -13.13
C ARG A 281 12.44 27.67 -14.07
N LEU A 282 12.60 28.32 -15.20
CA LEU A 282 13.79 28.17 -16.03
C LEU A 282 14.98 28.84 -15.32
N PRO A 283 16.21 28.31 -15.47
CA PRO A 283 17.39 29.02 -14.97
C PRO A 283 17.55 30.36 -15.68
N GLU A 284 18.04 31.36 -14.97
CA GLU A 284 18.38 32.65 -15.56
C GLU A 284 19.46 32.47 -16.65
N TYR A 285 19.22 33.07 -17.82
CA TYR A 285 20.16 33.03 -18.91
C TYR A 285 21.27 34.09 -18.68
N ASN A 286 22.38 33.66 -18.09
CA ASN A 286 23.56 34.50 -18.00
C ASN A 286 24.60 34.04 -19.04
N HIS A 287 25.19 34.95 -19.77
CA HIS A 287 26.27 34.65 -20.74
C HIS A 287 27.46 33.91 -20.12
N GLU A 288 27.63 33.99 -18.80
CA GLU A 288 28.64 33.28 -18.02
C GLU A 288 28.28 31.82 -17.70
N SER A 289 27.05 31.39 -17.97
CA SER A 289 26.53 30.03 -17.71
C SER A 289 27.02 28.96 -18.72
N ARG A 290 28.18 29.18 -19.36
CA ARG A 290 29.00 28.05 -19.86
C ARG A 290 29.69 27.39 -18.68
N VAL A 291 28.84 26.78 -17.83
CA VAL A 291 29.24 26.28 -16.53
C VAL A 291 29.87 24.93 -16.71
N SER A 292 31.20 24.89 -16.67
CA SER A 292 31.97 23.70 -16.34
C SER A 292 32.45 23.83 -14.90
N GLY A 293 32.17 22.86 -14.05
CA GLY A 293 32.62 22.82 -12.66
C GLY A 293 31.63 23.44 -11.66
N LEU A 294 30.32 23.19 -11.82
CA LEU A 294 29.25 23.59 -10.87
C LEU A 294 29.51 23.04 -9.46
N ASP A 295 29.53 23.93 -8.48
CA ASP A 295 29.31 23.54 -7.10
C ASP A 295 27.78 23.18 -6.91
N ARG A 296 27.48 21.91 -7.16
CA ARG A 296 26.10 21.41 -7.15
C ARG A 296 25.44 21.57 -5.80
N GLU A 297 26.16 21.38 -4.71
CA GLU A 297 25.62 21.50 -3.36
C GLU A 297 25.22 22.94 -3.05
N SER A 298 26.09 23.91 -3.31
CA SER A 298 25.80 25.34 -3.11
C SER A 298 24.58 25.81 -3.92
N ILE A 299 24.44 25.34 -5.17
CA ILE A 299 23.30 25.68 -6.01
C ILE A 299 22.00 25.05 -5.47
N ILE A 300 22.03 23.79 -5.04
CA ILE A 300 20.87 23.13 -4.43
C ILE A 300 20.43 23.90 -3.19
N ASP A 301 21.36 24.27 -2.30
CA ASP A 301 21.05 25.00 -1.09
C ASP A 301 20.47 26.39 -1.40
N LYS A 302 21.03 27.11 -2.39
CA LYS A 302 20.49 28.40 -2.85
C LYS A 302 19.05 28.26 -3.35
N LEU A 303 18.75 27.28 -4.20
CA LEU A 303 17.41 27.07 -4.75
C LEU A 303 16.43 26.65 -3.65
N LEU A 304 16.82 25.76 -2.74
CA LEU A 304 15.97 25.32 -1.63
C LEU A 304 15.66 26.44 -0.61
N SER A 305 16.52 27.47 -0.53
CA SER A 305 16.35 28.61 0.37
C SER A 305 15.57 29.77 -0.26
N SER A 306 15.22 29.68 -1.54
CA SER A 306 14.57 30.77 -2.28
C SER A 306 13.05 30.84 -2.03
N GLU A 307 12.46 32.01 -2.29
CA GLU A 307 11.00 32.20 -2.27
C GLU A 307 10.31 31.41 -3.40
N GLU A 308 10.98 31.27 -4.54
CA GLU A 308 10.49 30.47 -5.67
C GLU A 308 10.28 29.00 -5.28
N PHE A 309 11.14 28.45 -4.41
CA PHE A 309 10.92 27.15 -3.82
C PHE A 309 9.65 27.12 -2.96
N VAL A 310 9.46 28.14 -2.12
CA VAL A 310 8.24 28.23 -1.27
C VAL A 310 6.99 28.28 -2.13
N ASP A 311 6.95 29.12 -3.16
CA ASP A 311 5.80 29.25 -4.07
C ASP A 311 5.49 27.91 -4.76
N PHE A 312 6.50 27.28 -5.34
CA PHE A 312 6.32 26.04 -6.10
C PHE A 312 5.91 24.85 -5.23
N TYR A 313 6.53 24.67 -4.05
CA TYR A 313 6.15 23.59 -3.16
C TYR A 313 4.85 23.86 -2.40
N THR A 314 4.48 25.14 -2.21
CA THR A 314 3.13 25.51 -1.79
C THR A 314 2.09 25.07 -2.82
N LEU A 315 2.34 25.31 -4.11
CA LEU A 315 1.45 24.83 -5.19
C LEU A 315 1.30 23.30 -5.14
N LYS A 316 2.39 22.55 -4.96
CA LYS A 316 2.35 21.07 -4.84
C LYS A 316 1.52 20.61 -3.66
N LEU A 317 1.72 21.20 -2.49
CA LEU A 317 0.93 20.89 -1.30
C LEU A 317 -0.53 21.36 -1.43
N ALA A 318 -0.77 22.48 -2.10
CA ALA A 318 -2.13 22.95 -2.39
C ALA A 318 -2.90 22.01 -3.31
N LYS A 319 -2.22 21.39 -4.29
CA LYS A 319 -2.79 20.32 -5.13
C LYS A 319 -3.10 19.06 -4.30
N LEU A 320 -2.17 18.64 -3.44
CA LEU A 320 -2.34 17.49 -2.53
C LEU A 320 -3.52 17.71 -1.58
N LEU A 321 -3.63 18.90 -0.98
CA LEU A 321 -4.64 19.26 0.01
C LEU A 321 -5.93 19.81 -0.62
N ARG A 322 -6.07 19.73 -1.95
CA ARG A 322 -7.25 20.18 -2.71
C ARG A 322 -7.68 21.62 -2.40
N ILE A 323 -6.69 22.53 -2.24
CA ILE A 323 -6.95 23.93 -1.90
C ILE A 323 -7.51 24.68 -3.10
N GLN A 324 -8.80 24.99 -3.03
CA GLN A 324 -9.51 25.78 -4.03
C GLN A 324 -10.80 26.37 -3.46
N SER A 325 -11.24 27.49 -4.03
CA SER A 325 -12.59 28.00 -3.76
C SER A 325 -13.62 27.10 -4.45
N LYS A 326 -14.74 26.88 -3.80
CA LYS A 326 -15.79 25.99 -4.28
C LYS A 326 -17.16 26.58 -3.94
N ASN A 327 -18.01 26.73 -4.94
CA ASN A 327 -19.41 27.02 -4.73
C ASN A 327 -20.17 25.71 -4.67
N ASP A 328 -20.70 25.37 -3.52
CA ASP A 328 -21.48 24.15 -3.36
C ASP A 328 -22.99 24.47 -3.39
N LYS A 329 -23.72 23.63 -4.13
CA LYS A 329 -25.19 23.68 -4.20
C LYS A 329 -25.86 23.28 -2.88
N ASN A 330 -25.14 22.64 -1.97
CA ASN A 330 -25.60 22.14 -0.69
C ASN A 330 -25.24 23.04 0.52
N GLY A 331 -24.70 24.27 0.26
CA GLY A 331 -24.39 25.25 1.31
C GLY A 331 -23.06 25.07 2.03
N VAL A 332 -22.21 24.14 1.60
CA VAL A 332 -20.82 23.98 2.07
C VAL A 332 -19.89 24.62 1.04
N ALA A 333 -19.68 25.92 1.13
CA ALA A 333 -18.80 26.64 0.22
C ALA A 333 -17.42 26.87 0.83
N THR A 334 -16.36 26.58 0.08
CA THR A 334 -15.03 27.12 0.38
C THR A 334 -14.92 28.51 -0.25
N THR A 335 -14.90 29.55 0.56
CA THR A 335 -14.74 30.92 0.05
C THR A 335 -13.35 31.12 -0.55
N THR A 336 -13.22 32.07 -1.48
CA THR A 336 -11.90 32.46 -2.02
C THR A 336 -10.96 32.92 -0.91
N GLU A 337 -11.47 33.57 0.13
CA GLU A 337 -10.70 34.02 1.29
C GLU A 337 -10.13 32.82 2.08
N ALA A 338 -10.97 31.80 2.38
CA ALA A 338 -10.54 30.60 3.07
C ALA A 338 -9.49 29.81 2.25
N ALA A 339 -9.70 29.64 0.94
CA ALA A 339 -8.75 28.97 0.07
C ALA A 339 -7.39 29.69 0.04
N ARG A 340 -7.41 31.02 -0.16
CA ARG A 340 -6.18 31.84 -0.15
C ARG A 340 -5.51 31.86 1.23
N GLY A 341 -6.29 31.92 2.30
CA GLY A 341 -5.81 31.83 3.68
C GLY A 341 -5.06 30.52 3.91
N PHE A 342 -5.64 29.40 3.48
CA PHE A 342 -4.99 28.09 3.64
C PHE A 342 -3.72 27.96 2.78
N HIS A 343 -3.74 28.44 1.56
CA HIS A 343 -2.55 28.51 0.71
C HIS A 343 -1.42 29.33 1.37
N ASN A 344 -1.74 30.53 1.86
CA ASN A 344 -0.76 31.40 2.51
C ASN A 344 -0.20 30.76 3.80
N TRP A 345 -1.05 30.07 4.56
CA TRP A 345 -0.61 29.37 5.77
C TRP A 345 0.38 28.26 5.42
N ILE A 346 0.14 27.45 4.36
CA ILE A 346 1.11 26.45 3.89
C ILE A 346 2.44 27.10 3.48
N ALA A 347 2.38 28.23 2.73
CA ALA A 347 3.58 28.96 2.33
C ALA A 347 4.40 29.41 3.54
N GLU A 348 3.74 29.89 4.60
CA GLU A 348 4.37 30.31 5.84
C GLU A 348 5.02 29.13 6.57
N GLN A 349 4.34 27.95 6.67
CA GLN A 349 4.95 26.76 7.27
C GLN A 349 6.22 26.34 6.52
N LEU A 350 6.16 26.33 5.18
CA LEU A 350 7.33 26.03 4.36
C LEU A 350 8.46 27.04 4.53
N ARG A 351 8.16 28.36 4.56
CA ARG A 351 9.13 29.42 4.79
C ARG A 351 9.85 29.27 6.11
N ASN A 352 9.09 28.95 7.15
CA ASN A 352 9.61 28.75 8.51
C ASN A 352 10.26 27.37 8.73
N GLY A 353 10.27 26.49 7.72
CA GLY A 353 10.88 25.18 7.83
C GLY A 353 10.19 24.23 8.81
N VAL A 354 8.88 24.42 9.04
CA VAL A 354 8.08 23.58 9.96
C VAL A 354 8.05 22.15 9.45
N GLY A 355 8.24 21.18 10.35
CA GLY A 355 8.19 19.76 10.01
C GLY A 355 6.82 19.34 9.46
N TYR A 356 6.81 18.49 8.45
CA TYR A 356 5.57 18.05 7.80
C TYR A 356 4.61 17.32 8.77
N ASP A 357 5.15 16.66 9.81
CA ASP A 357 4.35 16.05 10.88
C ASP A 357 3.55 17.08 11.67
N GLN A 358 4.16 18.23 11.97
CA GLN A 358 3.47 19.33 12.67
C GLN A 358 2.41 19.97 11.78
N ILE A 359 2.72 20.17 10.49
CA ILE A 359 1.74 20.67 9.49
C ILE A 359 0.52 19.71 9.45
N ALA A 360 0.74 18.41 9.37
CA ALA A 360 -0.33 17.42 9.31
C ALA A 360 -1.16 17.39 10.62
N LYS A 361 -0.51 17.49 11.79
CA LYS A 361 -1.21 17.55 13.09
C LYS A 361 -2.12 18.78 13.16
N GLU A 362 -1.63 19.94 12.80
CA GLU A 362 -2.42 21.18 12.81
C GLU A 362 -3.61 21.10 11.87
N ILE A 363 -3.45 20.52 10.67
CA ILE A 363 -4.55 20.31 9.72
C ILE A 363 -5.61 19.37 10.30
N ILE A 364 -5.20 18.21 10.83
CA ILE A 364 -6.14 17.17 11.30
C ILE A 364 -6.90 17.62 12.56
N THR A 365 -6.26 18.39 13.45
CA THR A 365 -6.90 18.81 14.71
C THR A 365 -7.59 20.16 14.61
N ALA A 366 -7.49 20.86 13.48
CA ALA A 366 -8.04 22.21 13.30
C ALA A 366 -9.54 22.30 13.56
N THR A 367 -9.94 23.36 14.25
CA THR A 367 -11.33 23.81 14.46
C THR A 367 -11.41 25.33 14.43
N GLY A 368 -12.54 25.88 14.09
CA GLY A 368 -12.76 27.32 14.05
C GLY A 368 -13.32 27.82 12.73
N ASP A 369 -13.39 29.13 12.60
CA ASP A 369 -13.78 29.81 11.36
C ASP A 369 -12.67 29.65 10.30
N THR A 370 -12.99 29.08 9.16
CA THR A 370 -12.03 28.77 8.06
C THR A 370 -11.36 30.01 7.48
N THR A 371 -11.93 31.20 7.66
CA THR A 371 -11.31 32.48 7.26
C THR A 371 -10.28 32.99 8.27
N LYS A 372 -10.31 32.45 9.51
CA LYS A 372 -9.39 32.84 10.61
C LYS A 372 -8.44 31.72 11.00
N VAL A 373 -8.91 30.48 10.97
CA VAL A 373 -8.14 29.27 11.26
C VAL A 373 -7.95 28.51 9.95
N ALA A 374 -6.97 28.94 9.18
CA ALA A 374 -6.73 28.50 7.81
C ALA A 374 -6.71 26.97 7.62
N PRO A 375 -6.02 26.15 8.45
CA PRO A 375 -6.00 24.68 8.28
C PRO A 375 -7.36 24.01 8.48
N ALA A 376 -8.35 24.68 9.14
CA ALA A 376 -9.71 24.15 9.27
C ALA A 376 -10.43 24.04 7.91
N THR A 377 -9.95 24.76 6.87
CA THR A 377 -10.45 24.67 5.49
C THR A 377 -10.34 23.25 4.91
N PHE A 378 -9.42 22.41 5.42
CA PHE A 378 -9.30 21.00 5.05
C PHE A 378 -10.63 20.23 5.18
N TYR A 379 -11.49 20.60 6.13
CA TYR A 379 -12.74 19.90 6.41
C TYR A 379 -13.92 20.32 5.52
N ILE A 380 -13.77 21.39 4.76
CA ILE A 380 -14.77 21.83 3.76
C ILE A 380 -14.31 21.56 2.32
N ALA A 381 -13.12 20.98 2.12
CA ALA A 381 -12.67 20.57 0.79
C ALA A 381 -13.51 19.42 0.20
N VAL A 382 -14.17 18.61 1.05
CA VAL A 382 -15.04 17.50 0.67
C VAL A 382 -16.36 17.54 1.43
N GLU A 383 -17.42 16.91 0.85
CA GLU A 383 -18.81 17.14 1.26
C GLU A 383 -19.23 16.35 2.50
N ASP A 384 -18.68 15.14 2.70
CA ASP A 384 -19.12 14.23 3.74
C ASP A 384 -17.97 13.51 4.49
N PRO A 385 -18.24 12.87 5.62
CA PRO A 385 -17.21 12.15 6.40
C PRO A 385 -16.56 10.97 5.69
N GLN A 386 -17.25 10.28 4.77
CA GLN A 386 -16.68 9.16 4.02
C GLN A 386 -15.65 9.67 3.01
N LEU A 387 -16.01 10.70 2.25
CA LEU A 387 -15.07 11.39 1.36
C LEU A 387 -13.89 12.01 2.14
N GLN A 388 -14.12 12.48 3.37
CA GLN A 388 -13.04 12.97 4.23
C GLN A 388 -12.08 11.85 4.63
N THR A 389 -12.60 10.65 4.88
CA THR A 389 -11.79 9.47 5.16
C THR A 389 -10.93 9.10 3.95
N GLU A 390 -11.54 9.00 2.76
CA GLU A 390 -10.82 8.74 1.51
C GLU A 390 -9.72 9.80 1.29
N PHE A 391 -10.07 11.07 1.41
CA PHE A 391 -9.14 12.19 1.21
C PHE A 391 -7.98 12.19 2.22
N ALA A 392 -8.26 12.01 3.51
CA ALA A 392 -7.21 12.01 4.54
C ALA A 392 -6.25 10.82 4.37
N THR A 393 -6.75 9.63 4.02
CA THR A 393 -5.92 8.44 3.84
C THR A 393 -5.10 8.51 2.54
N GLU A 394 -5.66 9.04 1.45
CA GLU A 394 -4.92 9.31 0.22
C GLU A 394 -3.83 10.37 0.43
N ALA A 395 -4.16 11.50 1.05
CA ALA A 395 -3.21 12.60 1.23
C ALA A 395 -2.07 12.26 2.19
N PHE A 396 -2.37 11.70 3.36
CA PHE A 396 -1.39 11.52 4.43
C PHE A 396 -0.83 10.10 4.55
N MET A 397 -1.58 9.08 4.12
CA MET A 397 -1.11 7.70 4.18
C MET A 397 -0.71 7.14 2.80
N GLY A 398 -1.06 7.84 1.72
CA GLY A 398 -0.89 7.31 0.37
C GLY A 398 -1.71 6.03 0.13
N SER A 399 -2.82 5.85 0.84
CA SER A 399 -3.61 4.63 0.81
C SER A 399 -5.04 4.90 0.37
N ARG A 400 -5.50 4.14 -0.63
CA ARG A 400 -6.86 4.21 -1.17
C ARG A 400 -7.77 3.26 -0.41
N MET A 401 -8.45 3.75 0.63
CA MET A 401 -9.34 2.93 1.45
C MET A 401 -10.77 2.79 0.92
N LYS A 402 -11.11 3.39 -0.21
CA LYS A 402 -12.47 3.43 -0.76
C LYS A 402 -13.16 2.07 -0.86
N CYS A 403 -12.46 1.00 -1.24
CA CYS A 403 -13.03 -0.34 -1.31
C CYS A 403 -13.54 -0.83 0.05
N ALA A 404 -12.87 -0.40 1.15
CA ALA A 404 -13.25 -0.76 2.51
C ALA A 404 -14.57 -0.12 2.98
N ASN A 405 -15.17 0.79 2.21
CA ASN A 405 -16.50 1.32 2.46
C ASN A 405 -17.60 0.22 2.34
N CYS A 406 -17.49 -0.68 1.35
CA CYS A 406 -18.54 -1.67 1.04
C CYS A 406 -18.18 -3.10 1.48
N HIS A 407 -16.92 -3.45 1.55
CA HIS A 407 -16.40 -4.77 1.93
C HIS A 407 -14.95 -4.63 2.38
N ASN A 408 -14.38 -5.62 3.08
CA ASN A 408 -12.96 -5.60 3.39
C ASN A 408 -12.14 -5.47 2.11
N HIS A 409 -11.04 -4.68 2.18
CA HIS A 409 -10.29 -4.33 0.98
C HIS A 409 -9.70 -5.59 0.31
N PRO A 410 -9.96 -5.84 -0.99
CA PRO A 410 -9.61 -7.13 -1.63
C PRO A 410 -8.11 -7.30 -1.89
N LEU A 411 -7.35 -6.21 -1.90
CA LEU A 411 -5.92 -6.20 -2.25
C LEU A 411 -5.04 -5.57 -1.16
N ASP A 412 -5.64 -5.30 0.01
CA ASP A 412 -4.94 -4.72 1.16
C ASP A 412 -5.58 -5.20 2.46
N LYS A 413 -5.00 -4.85 3.59
CA LYS A 413 -5.43 -5.27 4.93
C LYS A 413 -6.62 -4.51 5.52
N TRP A 414 -7.07 -3.43 4.89
CA TRP A 414 -8.10 -2.54 5.44
C TRP A 414 -9.46 -3.21 5.49
N THR A 415 -10.08 -3.15 6.67
CA THR A 415 -11.42 -3.68 6.92
C THR A 415 -12.48 -2.58 6.81
N GLN A 416 -13.76 -2.99 6.74
CA GLN A 416 -14.87 -2.04 6.84
C GLN A 416 -14.85 -1.29 8.17
N ASP A 417 -14.48 -1.96 9.27
CA ASP A 417 -14.32 -1.32 10.59
C ASP A 417 -13.24 -0.23 10.57
N ASP A 418 -12.15 -0.42 9.83
CA ASP A 418 -11.10 0.61 9.70
C ASP A 418 -11.64 1.84 8.98
N PHE A 419 -12.37 1.64 7.87
CA PHE A 419 -12.95 2.74 7.10
C PHE A 419 -14.03 3.48 7.87
N HIS A 420 -15.04 2.75 8.37
CA HIS A 420 -16.17 3.35 9.07
C HIS A 420 -15.79 3.87 10.45
N GLY A 421 -14.80 3.27 11.11
CA GLY A 421 -14.26 3.78 12.38
C GLY A 421 -13.55 5.13 12.22
N LEU A 422 -12.74 5.30 11.17
CA LEU A 422 -12.15 6.60 10.85
C LEU A 422 -13.21 7.60 10.38
N THR A 423 -14.20 7.14 9.59
CA THR A 423 -15.35 7.97 9.20
C THR A 423 -16.13 8.45 10.42
N ALA A 424 -16.29 7.62 11.46
CA ALA A 424 -16.94 8.01 12.71
C ALA A 424 -16.19 9.13 13.45
N ILE A 425 -14.85 9.16 13.36
CA ILE A 425 -14.03 10.28 13.88
C ILE A 425 -14.38 11.57 13.14
N PHE A 426 -14.37 11.56 11.81
CA PHE A 426 -14.65 12.76 11.00
C PHE A 426 -16.13 13.17 11.02
N ALA A 427 -17.06 12.25 11.28
CA ALA A 427 -18.48 12.54 11.43
C ALA A 427 -18.77 13.43 12.66
N LYS A 428 -17.84 13.51 13.62
CA LYS A 428 -17.97 14.40 14.79
C LYS A 428 -17.73 15.89 14.49
N LEU A 429 -17.65 16.28 13.24
CA LEU A 429 -17.44 17.67 12.85
C LEU A 429 -18.64 18.24 12.09
N THR A 430 -18.92 19.53 12.31
CA THR A 430 -19.74 20.29 11.38
C THR A 430 -18.91 20.62 10.13
N ARG A 431 -19.53 20.64 8.96
CA ARG A 431 -18.90 21.04 7.67
C ARG A 431 -19.54 22.31 7.15
N GLN A 432 -19.22 23.41 7.80
CA GLN A 432 -19.69 24.75 7.47
C GLN A 432 -18.50 25.70 7.54
N GLN A 433 -18.69 26.99 7.32
CA GLN A 433 -17.63 27.99 7.48
C GLN A 433 -16.93 27.88 8.85
N VAL A 434 -17.67 27.53 9.89
CA VAL A 434 -17.11 27.30 11.22
C VAL A 434 -17.07 25.81 11.50
N ILE A 435 -15.87 25.24 11.55
CA ILE A 435 -15.64 23.85 11.92
C ILE A 435 -15.68 23.73 13.44
N LYS A 436 -16.59 22.93 13.97
CA LYS A 436 -16.72 22.66 15.41
C LYS A 436 -17.16 21.22 15.66
N LEU A 437 -16.96 20.75 16.88
CA LEU A 437 -17.41 19.42 17.29
C LEU A 437 -18.95 19.36 17.27
N ASN A 438 -19.45 18.27 16.70
CA ASN A 438 -20.86 17.88 16.68
C ASN A 438 -21.03 16.58 17.46
N PRO A 439 -21.46 16.61 18.73
CA PRO A 439 -21.63 15.40 19.53
C PRO A 439 -22.62 14.39 18.93
N LEU A 440 -23.59 14.87 18.15
CA LEU A 440 -24.61 14.04 17.50
C LEU A 440 -24.17 13.44 16.17
N GLY A 441 -23.05 13.91 15.63
CA GLY A 441 -22.47 13.37 14.38
C GLY A 441 -22.14 11.89 14.52
N ARG A 442 -22.54 11.08 13.51
CA ARG A 442 -22.32 9.63 13.48
C ARG A 442 -22.19 9.14 12.04
N ALA A 443 -21.40 8.12 11.85
CA ALA A 443 -21.39 7.30 10.64
C ALA A 443 -22.15 6.00 10.91
N ILE A 444 -22.85 5.46 9.92
CA ILE A 444 -23.55 4.19 10.04
C ILE A 444 -22.71 3.10 9.42
N HIS A 445 -22.46 2.01 10.15
CA HIS A 445 -21.77 0.84 9.64
C HIS A 445 -22.71 0.01 8.76
N PRO A 446 -22.37 -0.28 7.50
CA PRO A 446 -23.32 -0.90 6.56
C PRO A 446 -23.77 -2.32 6.95
N ASN A 447 -22.91 -3.11 7.60
CA ASN A 447 -23.25 -4.48 7.97
C ASN A 447 -24.15 -4.58 9.22
N SER A 448 -23.98 -3.68 10.19
CA SER A 448 -24.78 -3.70 11.42
C SER A 448 -26.00 -2.79 11.36
N GLY A 449 -25.99 -1.76 10.49
CA GLY A 449 -26.97 -0.68 10.49
C GLY A 449 -26.89 0.25 11.70
N GLU A 450 -25.90 0.07 12.58
CA GLU A 450 -25.69 0.84 13.79
C GLU A 450 -24.64 1.94 13.60
N ALA A 451 -24.53 2.84 14.58
CA ALA A 451 -23.47 3.85 14.60
C ALA A 451 -22.11 3.18 14.74
N ALA A 452 -21.22 3.44 13.79
CA ALA A 452 -19.84 2.94 13.84
C ALA A 452 -19.10 3.53 15.05
N GLN A 453 -18.38 2.68 15.78
CA GLN A 453 -17.48 3.09 16.84
C GLN A 453 -16.21 3.69 16.22
N MET A 454 -15.66 4.75 16.83
CA MET A 454 -14.41 5.35 16.35
C MET A 454 -13.25 4.36 16.39
N LYS A 455 -12.49 4.30 15.32
CA LYS A 455 -11.32 3.41 15.19
C LYS A 455 -10.22 4.11 14.39
N ILE A 456 -8.98 3.92 14.82
CA ILE A 456 -7.81 4.28 14.02
C ILE A 456 -7.50 3.08 13.11
N PRO A 457 -7.26 3.29 11.80
CA PRO A 457 -7.03 2.20 10.87
C PRO A 457 -5.91 1.24 11.32
N GLY A 458 -6.23 -0.05 11.40
CA GLY A 458 -5.31 -1.10 11.85
C GLY A 458 -5.13 -1.23 13.35
N GLU A 459 -5.72 -0.33 14.16
CA GLU A 459 -5.63 -0.32 15.62
C GLU A 459 -6.92 -0.85 16.28
N ALA A 460 -6.94 -0.89 17.60
CA ALA A 460 -8.16 -1.17 18.36
C ALA A 460 -9.16 0.00 18.27
N PHE A 461 -10.42 -0.30 18.57
CA PHE A 461 -11.44 0.73 18.69
C PHE A 461 -11.11 1.71 19.81
N LEU A 462 -11.38 2.99 19.58
CA LEU A 462 -11.24 4.01 20.62
C LEU A 462 -12.29 3.81 21.72
N PRO A 463 -12.00 4.22 22.98
CA PRO A 463 -12.98 4.16 24.06
C PRO A 463 -14.30 4.86 23.67
N THR A 464 -15.43 4.28 24.04
CA THR A 464 -16.76 4.83 23.72
C THR A 464 -17.02 6.23 24.28
N ALA A 465 -16.30 6.62 25.33
CA ALA A 465 -16.35 7.97 25.92
C ALA A 465 -15.57 9.03 25.10
N THR A 466 -14.84 8.62 24.05
CA THR A 466 -14.06 9.56 23.22
C THR A 466 -15.00 10.53 22.51
N LYS A 467 -14.80 11.82 22.75
CA LYS A 467 -15.60 12.88 22.11
C LYS A 467 -15.02 13.32 20.76
N ASP A 468 -13.70 13.39 20.67
CA ASP A 468 -12.94 13.75 19.48
C ASP A 468 -11.78 12.76 19.29
N GLY A 469 -11.84 11.95 18.25
CA GLY A 469 -10.81 10.97 17.93
C GLY A 469 -9.66 11.52 17.07
N ARG A 470 -9.72 12.78 16.62
CA ARG A 470 -8.75 13.36 15.69
C ARG A 470 -7.36 13.54 16.29
N GLU A 471 -7.27 13.88 17.58
CA GLU A 471 -5.98 13.94 18.27
C GLU A 471 -5.28 12.58 18.31
N ALA A 472 -6.06 11.52 18.61
CA ALA A 472 -5.53 10.16 18.59
C ALA A 472 -5.10 9.74 17.18
N PHE A 473 -5.89 10.07 16.15
CA PHE A 473 -5.54 9.82 14.76
C PHE A 473 -4.29 10.59 14.34
N ALA A 474 -4.19 11.88 14.64
CA ALA A 474 -3.03 12.71 14.32
C ALA A 474 -1.75 12.19 15.01
N LYS A 475 -1.85 11.83 16.30
CA LYS A 475 -0.74 11.22 17.05
C LYS A 475 -0.26 9.92 16.44
N TRP A 476 -1.18 9.02 16.11
CA TRP A 476 -0.85 7.75 15.45
C TRP A 476 -0.23 7.96 14.08
N LEU A 477 -0.84 8.83 13.26
CA LEU A 477 -0.38 9.11 11.90
C LEU A 477 1.05 9.62 11.87
N THR A 478 1.40 10.53 12.77
CA THR A 478 2.72 11.18 12.82
C THR A 478 3.70 10.51 13.79
N ALA A 479 3.35 9.33 14.31
CA ALA A 479 4.26 8.53 15.12
C ALA A 479 5.47 8.09 14.30
N ARG A 480 6.65 8.02 14.92
CA ARG A 480 7.91 7.68 14.23
C ARG A 480 7.90 6.29 13.61
N ASP A 481 7.14 5.38 14.18
CA ASP A 481 6.94 3.99 13.73
C ASP A 481 5.72 3.81 12.82
N ASN A 482 5.00 4.88 12.48
CA ASN A 482 3.88 4.79 11.54
C ASN A 482 4.40 4.34 10.16
N PRO A 483 3.86 3.26 9.58
CA PRO A 483 4.42 2.68 8.35
C PRO A 483 4.05 3.45 7.07
N TYR A 484 3.19 4.47 7.14
CA TYR A 484 2.62 5.14 5.97
C TYR A 484 3.07 6.58 5.81
N PHE A 485 2.91 7.41 6.82
CA PHE A 485 2.98 8.86 6.75
C PHE A 485 4.27 9.39 6.11
N ALA A 486 5.41 9.03 6.69
CA ALA A 486 6.71 9.45 6.16
C ALA A 486 6.96 8.91 4.74
N LYS A 487 6.60 7.64 4.47
CA LYS A 487 6.77 7.02 3.16
C LYS A 487 5.90 7.70 2.09
N ALA A 488 4.66 8.05 2.44
CA ALA A 488 3.73 8.67 1.50
C ALA A 488 4.26 10.02 0.98
N ILE A 489 4.71 10.89 1.87
CA ILE A 489 5.26 12.19 1.44
C ILE A 489 6.62 12.03 0.77
N VAL A 490 7.50 11.21 1.29
CA VAL A 490 8.82 10.96 0.69
C VAL A 490 8.69 10.38 -0.73
N ASN A 491 7.74 9.49 -0.98
CA ASN A 491 7.46 8.97 -2.31
C ASN A 491 6.99 10.07 -3.29
N ARG A 492 6.22 11.04 -2.81
CA ARG A 492 5.80 12.22 -3.61
C ARG A 492 6.97 13.15 -3.92
N LEU A 493 7.83 13.40 -2.93
CA LEU A 493 9.06 14.18 -3.14
C LEU A 493 10.00 13.47 -4.14
N TRP A 494 10.12 12.15 -4.02
CA TRP A 494 10.85 11.33 -4.98
C TRP A 494 10.27 11.46 -6.39
N LYS A 495 8.95 11.26 -6.57
CA LYS A 495 8.29 11.44 -7.88
C LYS A 495 8.51 12.84 -8.44
N SER A 496 8.43 13.88 -7.61
CA SER A 496 8.59 15.26 -8.07
C SER A 496 9.95 15.51 -8.71
N LEU A 497 11.00 14.87 -8.22
CA LEU A 497 12.36 14.95 -8.77
C LEU A 497 12.60 13.90 -9.85
N MET A 498 12.24 12.63 -9.61
CA MET A 498 12.64 11.49 -10.44
C MET A 498 11.65 11.15 -11.56
N GLY A 499 10.48 11.82 -11.61
CA GLY A 499 9.46 11.63 -12.65
C GLY A 499 8.50 10.49 -12.39
N ARG A 500 8.87 9.50 -11.59
CA ARG A 500 8.05 8.36 -11.19
C ARG A 500 8.25 8.05 -9.70
N GLY A 501 7.20 7.64 -8.99
CA GLY A 501 7.28 7.22 -7.60
C GLY A 501 7.96 5.86 -7.44
N LEU A 502 8.55 5.62 -6.26
CA LEU A 502 8.97 4.27 -5.85
C LEU A 502 7.77 3.35 -5.69
N VAL A 503 6.65 3.89 -5.24
CA VAL A 503 5.29 3.33 -5.35
C VAL A 503 4.54 4.19 -6.37
N GLU A 504 3.92 3.55 -7.37
CA GLU A 504 3.17 4.24 -8.42
C GLU A 504 1.86 3.48 -8.68
N PRO A 505 0.67 4.11 -8.64
CA PRO A 505 0.43 5.53 -8.29
C PRO A 505 0.86 5.88 -6.86
N VAL A 506 1.24 7.14 -6.60
CA VAL A 506 1.84 7.58 -5.33
C VAL A 506 0.87 7.53 -4.13
N ASP A 507 -0.41 7.39 -4.38
CA ASP A 507 -1.50 7.27 -3.41
C ASP A 507 -2.03 5.82 -3.29
N ASP A 508 -1.26 4.83 -3.78
CA ASP A 508 -1.67 3.43 -3.80
C ASP A 508 -0.66 2.50 -3.09
N PHE A 509 -0.46 2.76 -1.80
CA PHE A 509 0.41 1.97 -0.91
C PHE A 509 -0.27 0.69 -0.42
N ARG A 510 -0.99 -0.01 -1.28
CA ARG A 510 -1.59 -1.30 -0.93
C ARG A 510 -0.54 -2.41 -0.86
N SER A 511 -0.84 -3.46 -0.09
CA SER A 511 0.05 -4.61 0.09
C SER A 511 0.47 -5.26 -1.24
N THR A 512 -0.42 -5.27 -2.25
CA THR A 512 -0.14 -5.86 -3.57
C THR A 512 0.59 -4.91 -4.54
N ASN A 513 0.89 -3.68 -4.14
CA ASN A 513 1.68 -2.72 -4.93
C ASN A 513 2.95 -2.28 -4.18
N PRO A 514 3.88 -3.19 -3.89
CA PRO A 514 5.08 -2.86 -3.14
C PRO A 514 6.02 -1.96 -3.96
N ALA A 515 6.70 -1.04 -3.28
CA ALA A 515 7.69 -0.15 -3.89
C ALA A 515 8.68 -0.90 -4.78
N THR A 516 9.13 -0.27 -5.87
CA THR A 516 10.19 -0.83 -6.74
C THR A 516 11.49 -1.05 -5.95
N HIS A 517 11.81 -0.11 -5.06
CA HIS A 517 12.97 -0.14 -4.19
C HIS A 517 12.54 0.00 -2.72
N PRO A 518 11.99 -1.06 -2.09
CA PRO A 518 11.40 -0.93 -0.75
C PRO A 518 12.42 -0.54 0.32
N ALA A 519 13.66 -1.03 0.23
CA ALA A 519 14.73 -0.66 1.16
C ALA A 519 15.14 0.83 1.02
N LEU A 520 15.16 1.37 -0.21
CA LEU A 520 15.39 2.79 -0.44
C LEU A 520 14.28 3.66 0.15
N LEU A 521 13.02 3.29 -0.09
CA LEU A 521 11.87 4.03 0.45
C LEU A 521 11.89 4.04 1.98
N ASN A 522 12.20 2.91 2.60
CA ASN A 522 12.35 2.82 4.06
C ASN A 522 13.48 3.73 4.54
N LYS A 523 14.66 3.68 3.91
CA LYS A 523 15.82 4.49 4.33
C LYS A 523 15.58 5.99 4.15
N LEU A 524 14.92 6.39 3.05
CA LEU A 524 14.53 7.79 2.85
C LEU A 524 13.49 8.25 3.90
N ALA A 525 12.53 7.40 4.25
CA ALA A 525 11.55 7.71 5.30
C ALA A 525 12.21 7.83 6.69
N GLU A 526 13.15 6.94 7.02
CA GLU A 526 13.95 7.01 8.24
C GLU A 526 14.77 8.31 8.29
N ASP A 527 15.52 8.63 7.23
CA ASP A 527 16.32 9.87 7.10
C ASP A 527 15.41 11.13 7.25
N PHE A 528 14.21 11.10 6.67
CA PHE A 528 13.21 12.17 6.80
C PHE A 528 12.75 12.36 8.25
N ILE A 529 12.43 11.26 8.95
CA ILE A 529 12.00 11.28 10.37
C ILE A 529 13.14 11.77 11.26
N GLU A 530 14.36 11.28 11.05
CA GLU A 530 15.56 11.66 11.82
C GLU A 530 15.87 13.15 11.71
N HIS A 531 15.56 13.78 10.57
CA HIS A 531 15.77 15.19 10.31
C HIS A 531 14.50 16.05 10.51
N GLY A 532 13.59 15.62 11.43
CA GLY A 532 12.43 16.41 11.86
C GLY A 532 11.39 16.64 10.79
N TYR A 533 11.18 15.65 9.90
CA TYR A 533 10.20 15.72 8.81
C TYR A 533 10.41 16.93 7.88
N ASN A 534 11.68 17.29 7.65
CA ASN A 534 12.07 18.44 6.84
C ASN A 534 12.06 18.12 5.34
N LEU A 535 11.14 18.71 4.60
CA LEU A 535 10.99 18.49 3.15
C LEU A 535 12.23 18.91 2.36
N ARG A 536 12.87 20.05 2.72
CA ARG A 536 14.07 20.54 2.04
C ARG A 536 15.24 19.57 2.19
N HIS A 537 15.42 18.99 3.39
CA HIS A 537 16.46 18.00 3.63
C HIS A 537 16.31 16.79 2.70
N THR A 538 15.11 16.23 2.57
CA THR A 538 14.86 15.07 1.71
C THR A 538 15.08 15.41 0.23
N LEU A 539 14.60 16.56 -0.21
CA LEU A 539 14.84 17.04 -1.59
C LEU A 539 16.34 17.23 -1.87
N LYS A 540 17.09 17.83 -0.94
CA LYS A 540 18.56 17.94 -1.05
C LYS A 540 19.19 16.56 -1.15
N ARG A 541 18.79 15.60 -0.30
CA ARG A 541 19.31 14.24 -0.30
C ARG A 541 19.14 13.56 -1.66
N ILE A 542 17.96 13.68 -2.28
CA ILE A 542 17.67 13.10 -3.59
C ILE A 542 18.45 13.85 -4.69
N ALA A 543 18.42 15.18 -4.70
CA ALA A 543 19.07 16.01 -5.71
C ALA A 543 20.61 15.86 -5.74
N MET A 544 21.23 15.59 -4.59
CA MET A 544 22.67 15.33 -4.45
C MET A 544 23.09 13.95 -4.96
N SER A 545 22.14 13.02 -5.24
CA SER A 545 22.49 11.69 -5.71
C SER A 545 23.00 11.69 -7.14
N ALA A 546 23.89 10.76 -7.46
CA ALA A 546 24.29 10.48 -8.82
C ALA A 546 23.10 9.97 -9.66
N THR A 547 22.17 9.29 -9.03
CA THR A 547 20.93 8.80 -9.66
C THR A 547 20.10 9.94 -10.23
N TYR A 548 19.90 11.03 -9.48
CA TYR A 548 19.23 12.23 -9.99
C TYR A 548 20.05 12.93 -11.09
N ALA A 549 21.36 12.91 -10.96
CA ALA A 549 22.25 13.57 -11.92
C ALA A 549 22.43 12.82 -13.25
N ARG A 550 21.89 11.59 -13.41
CA ARG A 550 22.00 10.84 -14.67
C ARG A 550 21.35 11.55 -15.84
N SER A 551 21.89 11.31 -17.03
CA SER A 551 21.29 11.74 -18.30
C SER A 551 19.94 11.05 -18.50
N SER A 552 19.01 11.74 -19.16
CA SER A 552 17.75 11.15 -19.65
C SER A 552 17.91 10.45 -21.01
N VAL A 553 19.10 10.49 -21.59
CA VAL A 553 19.42 9.75 -22.82
C VAL A 553 19.79 8.33 -22.42
N PRO A 554 19.04 7.31 -22.86
CA PRO A 554 19.36 5.93 -22.54
C PRO A 554 20.66 5.49 -23.22
N VAL A 555 21.25 4.41 -22.72
CA VAL A 555 22.35 3.69 -23.33
C VAL A 555 21.91 2.29 -23.73
N LYS A 556 22.73 1.59 -24.54
CA LYS A 556 22.43 0.22 -24.93
C LYS A 556 22.21 -0.67 -23.71
N GLY A 557 21.02 -1.26 -23.61
CA GLY A 557 20.61 -2.18 -22.56
C GLY A 557 19.74 -1.56 -21.46
N ASN A 558 19.47 -0.23 -21.50
CA ASN A 558 18.52 0.39 -20.57
C ASN A 558 17.42 1.22 -21.26
N GLU A 559 17.25 1.04 -22.59
CA GLU A 559 16.35 1.87 -23.41
C GLU A 559 14.87 1.73 -22.98
N THR A 560 14.50 0.59 -22.43
CA THR A 560 13.12 0.29 -22.02
C THR A 560 12.87 0.50 -20.50
N ASP A 561 13.87 0.98 -19.77
CA ASP A 561 13.72 1.22 -18.35
C ASP A 561 12.89 2.49 -18.08
N ASP A 562 11.65 2.30 -17.67
CA ASP A 562 10.74 3.38 -17.28
C ASP A 562 10.48 3.45 -15.76
N ARG A 563 11.20 2.64 -14.94
CA ARG A 563 10.85 2.47 -13.51
C ARG A 563 11.98 2.19 -12.53
N PHE A 564 13.19 1.82 -13.00
CA PHE A 564 14.28 1.41 -12.11
C PHE A 564 15.39 2.45 -12.01
N TYR A 565 15.24 3.60 -12.69
CA TYR A 565 16.13 4.76 -12.61
C TYR A 565 17.57 4.51 -13.12
N SER A 566 17.74 3.61 -14.09
CA SER A 566 19.02 3.41 -14.78
C SER A 566 19.45 4.65 -15.58
N HIS A 567 18.48 5.45 -15.99
CA HIS A 567 18.61 6.81 -16.53
C HIS A 567 17.53 7.70 -15.92
N MET A 568 17.62 9.02 -16.11
CA MET A 568 16.59 9.94 -15.66
C MET A 568 15.31 9.75 -16.48
N ILE A 569 14.20 9.52 -15.80
CA ILE A 569 12.89 9.37 -16.45
C ILE A 569 12.42 10.74 -16.92
N GLN A 570 12.06 10.84 -18.19
CA GLN A 570 11.48 12.06 -18.74
C GLN A 570 10.07 12.28 -18.19
N LYS A 571 9.77 13.49 -17.80
CA LYS A 571 8.47 13.90 -17.30
C LYS A 571 7.98 15.15 -18.02
N PRO A 572 6.65 15.30 -18.27
CA PRO A 572 6.09 16.54 -18.78
C PRO A 572 6.25 17.65 -17.72
N MET A 573 6.36 18.89 -18.17
CA MET A 573 6.23 20.04 -17.26
C MET A 573 4.81 20.13 -16.74
N GLU A 574 4.66 20.50 -15.47
CA GLU A 574 3.34 20.85 -14.95
C GLU A 574 2.75 22.05 -15.71
N PRO A 575 1.43 22.11 -15.93
CA PRO A 575 0.79 23.17 -16.69
C PRO A 575 1.15 24.58 -16.24
N GLU A 576 1.22 24.80 -14.92
CA GLU A 576 1.58 26.08 -14.35
C GLU A 576 3.05 26.44 -14.66
N VAL A 577 3.95 25.47 -14.53
CA VAL A 577 5.38 25.64 -14.85
C VAL A 577 5.57 25.93 -16.35
N LEU A 578 4.83 25.22 -17.20
CA LEU A 578 4.91 25.42 -18.65
C LEU A 578 4.35 26.80 -19.07
N ALA A 579 3.23 27.23 -18.48
CA ALA A 579 2.67 28.57 -18.74
C ALA A 579 3.66 29.67 -18.34
N ASP A 580 4.27 29.54 -17.17
CA ASP A 580 5.28 30.50 -16.70
C ASP A 580 6.54 30.49 -17.56
N ALA A 581 7.02 29.30 -17.98
CA ALA A 581 8.17 29.19 -18.87
C ALA A 581 7.92 29.84 -20.24
N ILE A 582 6.70 29.70 -20.78
CA ILE A 582 6.30 30.40 -22.04
C ILE A 582 6.31 31.92 -21.83
N SER A 583 5.75 32.40 -20.70
CA SER A 583 5.76 33.83 -20.36
C SER A 583 7.18 34.39 -20.22
N ASP A 584 8.08 33.66 -19.55
CA ASP A 584 9.48 34.04 -19.35
C ASP A 584 10.22 34.16 -20.71
N VAL A 585 10.06 33.15 -21.57
CA VAL A 585 10.73 33.12 -22.89
C VAL A 585 10.22 34.25 -23.82
N LEU A 586 8.92 34.55 -23.74
CA LEU A 586 8.33 35.62 -24.57
C LEU A 586 8.50 37.03 -23.99
N GLY A 587 8.93 37.15 -22.73
CA GLY A 587 8.97 38.42 -22.02
C GLY A 587 7.60 39.04 -21.79
N LEU A 588 6.53 38.22 -21.75
CA LEU A 588 5.15 38.64 -21.61
C LEU A 588 4.57 38.17 -20.28
N ALA A 589 4.21 39.10 -19.41
CA ALA A 589 3.56 38.78 -18.16
C ALA A 589 2.11 38.26 -18.41
N SER A 590 1.77 37.19 -17.70
CA SER A 590 0.42 36.59 -17.75
C SER A 590 -0.58 37.36 -16.87
N ARG A 591 -1.85 37.16 -17.15
CA ARG A 591 -2.98 37.70 -16.37
C ARG A 591 -3.91 36.55 -15.98
N TYR A 592 -4.18 36.40 -14.70
CA TYR A 592 -5.03 35.35 -14.16
C TYR A 592 -6.21 35.97 -13.37
N GLY A 593 -7.40 35.97 -13.98
CA GLY A 593 -8.62 36.48 -13.34
C GLY A 593 -8.44 37.87 -12.73
N SER A 594 -8.66 37.99 -11.42
CA SER A 594 -8.50 39.21 -10.63
C SER A 594 -7.14 39.32 -9.92
N GLU A 595 -6.20 38.41 -10.20
CA GLU A 595 -4.86 38.51 -9.63
C GLU A 595 -4.10 39.72 -10.20
N GLN A 596 -3.07 40.14 -9.44
CA GLN A 596 -2.20 41.25 -9.87
C GLN A 596 -1.56 40.90 -11.22
N TYR A 597 -1.42 41.88 -12.10
CA TYR A 597 -0.70 41.71 -13.36
C TYR A 597 0.75 41.27 -13.10
N GLY A 598 1.20 40.22 -13.75
CA GLY A 598 2.52 39.66 -13.56
C GLY A 598 2.59 38.55 -12.52
N THR A 599 1.48 38.23 -11.82
CA THR A 599 1.41 37.03 -10.98
C THR A 599 1.73 35.79 -11.83
N ARG A 600 2.61 34.92 -11.35
CA ARG A 600 2.95 33.68 -12.05
C ARG A 600 1.91 32.60 -11.81
N ALA A 601 1.80 31.64 -12.71
CA ALA A 601 0.87 30.53 -12.57
C ALA A 601 1.16 29.66 -11.34
N VAL A 602 2.45 29.49 -10.98
CA VAL A 602 2.87 28.77 -9.78
C VAL A 602 2.51 29.47 -8.47
N GLU A 603 2.27 30.78 -8.49
CA GLU A 603 1.92 31.60 -7.34
C GLU A 603 0.38 31.68 -7.10
N LEU A 604 -0.43 31.03 -7.97
CA LEU A 604 -1.88 31.09 -7.87
C LEU A 604 -2.39 30.41 -6.59
N ARG A 605 -3.00 31.24 -5.72
CA ARG A 605 -3.44 30.88 -4.38
C ARG A 605 -4.76 30.11 -4.34
N ASP A 606 -5.51 30.12 -5.44
CA ASP A 606 -6.79 29.44 -5.56
C ASP A 606 -6.83 28.61 -6.84
N GLY A 607 -7.11 27.31 -6.72
CA GLY A 607 -7.22 26.40 -7.84
C GLY A 607 -8.35 26.71 -8.81
N ASN A 608 -9.37 27.47 -8.38
CA ASN A 608 -10.55 27.79 -9.17
C ASN A 608 -10.43 29.10 -10.00
N ILE A 609 -9.24 29.70 -10.05
CA ILE A 609 -9.01 30.89 -10.91
C ILE A 609 -9.16 30.48 -12.37
N ARG A 610 -10.04 31.18 -13.11
CA ARG A 610 -10.27 30.92 -14.54
C ARG A 610 -9.04 31.27 -15.37
N SER A 611 -8.57 30.35 -16.17
CA SER A 611 -7.49 30.55 -17.14
C SER A 611 -7.61 29.54 -18.27
N VAL A 612 -8.03 30.03 -19.44
CA VAL A 612 -8.14 29.20 -20.65
C VAL A 612 -6.79 28.55 -21.01
N ALA A 613 -5.69 29.28 -20.84
CA ALA A 613 -4.35 28.74 -21.11
C ALA A 613 -4.02 27.56 -20.23
N LEU A 614 -4.21 27.67 -18.90
CA LEU A 614 -3.95 26.58 -17.96
C LEU A 614 -4.88 25.39 -18.18
N ASP A 615 -6.13 25.62 -18.54
CA ASP A 615 -7.12 24.58 -18.82
C ASP A 615 -6.75 23.79 -20.10
N ILE A 616 -6.31 24.50 -21.17
CA ILE A 616 -5.78 23.86 -22.40
C ILE A 616 -4.50 23.03 -22.10
N LEU A 617 -3.63 23.50 -21.21
CA LEU A 617 -2.41 22.82 -20.81
C LEU A 617 -2.70 21.63 -19.88
N GLY A 618 -3.97 21.40 -19.49
CA GLY A 618 -4.37 20.25 -18.67
C GLY A 618 -4.18 20.45 -17.16
N ARG A 619 -4.35 21.69 -16.66
CA ARG A 619 -4.30 21.97 -15.23
C ARG A 619 -5.30 21.08 -14.47
N CYS A 620 -4.84 20.47 -13.39
CA CYS A 620 -5.71 19.74 -12.48
C CYS A 620 -6.69 20.69 -11.77
N ASP A 621 -7.96 20.33 -11.74
CA ASP A 621 -9.04 21.09 -11.12
C ASP A 621 -9.09 20.97 -9.59
N ARG A 622 -8.19 20.19 -8.98
CA ARG A 622 -8.09 19.91 -7.53
C ARG A 622 -9.38 19.34 -6.91
N SER A 623 -10.36 18.93 -7.71
CA SER A 623 -11.59 18.29 -7.21
C SER A 623 -11.34 16.87 -6.73
N LYS A 624 -10.29 16.23 -7.27
CA LYS A 624 -9.80 14.89 -6.93
C LYS A 624 -8.29 14.92 -6.71
N SER A 625 -7.69 13.77 -6.47
CA SER A 625 -6.23 13.65 -6.45
C SER A 625 -5.64 14.05 -7.81
N CYS A 626 -4.74 15.04 -7.82
CA CYS A 626 -4.01 15.48 -9.02
C CYS A 626 -2.82 14.55 -9.36
N GLU A 627 -2.59 13.51 -8.58
CA GLU A 627 -1.41 12.65 -8.69
C GLU A 627 -1.70 11.33 -9.39
N SER A 628 -2.99 11.02 -9.59
CA SER A 628 -3.48 9.72 -10.10
C SER A 628 -3.87 9.74 -11.58
N THR A 629 -3.56 10.80 -12.30
CA THR A 629 -3.88 10.95 -13.73
C THR A 629 -2.74 10.48 -14.60
#